data_244134c01b0423bdb8d02e72aee3bfd8
#
_entry.id   244134c01b0423bdb8d02e72aee3bfd8
#
_cell.length_a   1.000
_cell.length_b   1.000
_cell.length_c   1.000
_cell.angle_alpha   90.00
_cell.angle_beta   90.00
_cell.angle_gamma   90.00
#
_symmetry.space_group_name_H-M   'P 1'
#
loop_
_entity.id
_entity.type
_entity.pdbx_description
1 polymer ?
#
loop_
_entity_poly.entity_id
_entity_poly.type
_entity_poly.pdbx_seq_one_letter_code
_entity_poly.pdbx_strand_id
1 'polypeptide(L)'
;MQILIAGALTAVAAIQTSALAARVTRSAPVLVRSVIDGDTIDVATVGRVRLLGIDAPEVGHGVDTSAPFGREARERLTQLVLHRWVRLEQEGAARDVYSRHLAYVLTEDGVFVNAALVRDGLARVSAREPLTRLQELQRAEADAQASRRGMWGSAPQIPAPSYTRRSKASRPPTSRTTTPASKRRKPRTKNP
;
A
#
# COMPACT_ATOMS: atom_id res chain seq x y z
N MET A 1 -53.78 63.88 15.23
CA MET A 1 -52.32 63.76 15.24
C MET A 1 -51.97 62.26 15.18
N GLN A 2 -51.83 61.73 13.97
CA GLN A 2 -51.56 60.29 13.74
C GLN A 2 -50.05 60.09 13.47
N ILE A 3 -49.42 59.27 14.29
CA ILE A 3 -48.04 58.90 14.14
C ILE A 3 -47.99 57.61 13.36
N LEU A 4 -47.51 57.64 12.11
CA LEU A 4 -47.18 56.50 11.28
C LEU A 4 -45.86 55.90 11.72
N ILE A 5 -45.86 54.68 12.27
CA ILE A 5 -44.65 53.88 12.54
C ILE A 5 -44.39 53.03 11.29
N ALA A 6 -43.37 53.40 10.54
CA ALA A 6 -42.88 52.60 9.44
C ALA A 6 -42.00 51.45 9.98
N GLY A 7 -42.52 50.22 9.90
CA GLY A 7 -41.81 49.02 10.22
C GLY A 7 -40.83 48.65 9.09
N ALA A 8 -39.51 48.74 9.32
CA ALA A 8 -38.49 48.25 8.42
C ALA A 8 -38.38 46.72 8.52
N LEU A 9 -38.85 46.04 7.47
CA LEU A 9 -38.71 44.58 7.33
C LEU A 9 -37.31 44.26 6.82
N THR A 10 -36.39 43.91 7.71
CA THR A 10 -35.05 43.42 7.32
C THR A 10 -35.17 41.96 6.89
N ALA A 11 -35.10 41.73 5.57
CA ALA A 11 -34.99 40.41 4.97
C ALA A 11 -33.57 39.86 5.22
N VAL A 12 -33.40 38.94 6.15
CA VAL A 12 -32.20 38.16 6.32
C VAL A 12 -32.14 37.11 5.19
N ALA A 13 -31.38 37.37 4.16
CA ALA A 13 -31.08 36.41 3.10
C ALA A 13 -30.18 35.31 3.72
N ALA A 14 -30.78 34.14 4.03
CA ALA A 14 -30.04 32.96 4.37
C ALA A 14 -29.25 32.50 3.12
N ILE A 15 -27.95 32.74 3.11
CA ILE A 15 -27.02 32.17 2.15
C ILE A 15 -26.93 30.68 2.46
N GLN A 16 -27.70 29.88 1.73
CA GLN A 16 -27.55 28.42 1.73
C GLN A 16 -26.27 28.09 0.95
N THR A 17 -25.16 27.95 1.66
CA THR A 17 -23.98 27.31 1.12
C THR A 17 -24.31 25.82 0.93
N SER A 18 -24.77 25.45 -0.26
CA SER A 18 -24.80 24.07 -0.70
C SER A 18 -23.37 23.55 -0.73
N ALA A 19 -22.91 23.01 0.38
CA ALA A 19 -21.73 22.17 0.38
C ALA A 19 -22.04 21.01 -0.57
N LEU A 20 -21.35 20.98 -1.72
CA LEU A 20 -21.41 19.86 -2.67
C LEU A 20 -20.83 18.67 -1.93
N ALA A 21 -21.69 17.92 -1.23
CA ALA A 21 -21.27 16.70 -0.56
C ALA A 21 -20.69 15.78 -1.63
N ALA A 22 -19.41 15.47 -1.51
CA ALA A 22 -18.74 14.55 -2.42
C ALA A 22 -19.58 13.26 -2.48
N ARG A 23 -20.05 12.93 -3.69
CA ARG A 23 -20.86 11.72 -3.87
C ARG A 23 -19.95 10.51 -3.71
N VAL A 24 -20.12 9.80 -2.61
CA VAL A 24 -19.51 8.49 -2.41
C VAL A 24 -20.30 7.47 -3.22
N THR A 25 -19.64 6.84 -4.18
CA THR A 25 -20.21 5.74 -4.98
C THR A 25 -19.76 4.42 -4.41
N ARG A 26 -20.71 3.51 -4.11
CA ARG A 26 -20.41 2.20 -3.58
C ARG A 26 -20.57 1.13 -4.66
N SER A 27 -19.58 0.24 -4.78
CA SER A 27 -19.63 -0.91 -5.70
C SER A 27 -20.56 -2.01 -5.23
N ALA A 28 -20.97 -2.90 -6.15
CA ALA A 28 -21.36 -4.26 -5.78
C ALA A 28 -20.17 -4.97 -5.06
N PRO A 29 -20.41 -6.11 -4.37
CA PRO A 29 -19.31 -6.92 -3.85
C PRO A 29 -18.35 -7.35 -4.96
N VAL A 30 -17.05 -7.25 -4.73
CA VAL A 30 -15.98 -7.62 -5.66
C VAL A 30 -14.92 -8.44 -4.93
N LEU A 31 -14.35 -9.43 -5.62
CA LEU A 31 -13.39 -10.36 -5.03
C LEU A 31 -11.97 -9.78 -5.09
N VAL A 32 -11.26 -9.77 -3.96
CA VAL A 32 -9.83 -9.45 -3.92
C VAL A 32 -9.02 -10.66 -4.36
N ARG A 33 -8.26 -10.51 -5.45
CA ARG A 33 -7.42 -11.58 -6.03
C ARG A 33 -6.04 -11.64 -5.42
N SER A 34 -5.44 -10.48 -5.16
CA SER A 34 -4.11 -10.38 -4.56
C SER A 34 -3.90 -9.08 -3.82
N VAL A 35 -2.92 -9.08 -2.92
CA VAL A 35 -2.42 -7.90 -2.22
C VAL A 35 -1.04 -7.58 -2.79
N ILE A 36 -0.89 -6.38 -3.35
CA ILE A 36 0.33 -5.94 -4.02
C ILE A 36 1.29 -5.33 -3.01
N ASP A 37 0.77 -4.41 -2.18
CA ASP A 37 1.52 -3.68 -1.17
C ASP A 37 0.65 -3.41 0.07
N GLY A 38 1.16 -2.71 1.08
CA GLY A 38 0.45 -2.41 2.33
C GLY A 38 -0.82 -1.58 2.18
N ASP A 39 -1.03 -0.97 1.00
CA ASP A 39 -2.20 -0.14 0.70
C ASP A 39 -2.71 -0.30 -0.74
N THR A 40 -2.26 -1.32 -1.44
CA THR A 40 -2.65 -1.59 -2.83
C THR A 40 -3.05 -3.04 -3.03
N ILE A 41 -4.26 -3.25 -3.57
CA ILE A 41 -4.83 -4.57 -3.86
C ILE A 41 -5.18 -4.70 -5.35
N ASP A 42 -5.28 -5.94 -5.83
CA ASP A 42 -5.87 -6.26 -7.14
C ASP A 42 -7.22 -6.93 -6.95
N VAL A 43 -8.22 -6.38 -7.61
CA VAL A 43 -9.63 -6.73 -7.44
C VAL A 43 -10.20 -7.25 -8.76
N ALA A 44 -10.95 -8.33 -8.71
CA ALA A 44 -11.60 -8.89 -9.88
C ALA A 44 -12.49 -7.84 -10.55
N THR A 45 -12.47 -7.80 -11.89
CA THR A 45 -13.25 -6.88 -12.74
C THR A 45 -12.93 -5.39 -12.61
N VAL A 46 -12.22 -4.96 -11.55
CA VAL A 46 -11.86 -3.56 -11.30
C VAL A 46 -10.38 -3.30 -11.61
N GLY A 47 -9.50 -4.26 -11.27
CA GLY A 47 -8.05 -4.12 -11.37
C GLY A 47 -7.43 -3.53 -10.10
N ARG A 48 -6.36 -2.75 -10.25
CA ARG A 48 -5.61 -2.21 -9.12
C ARG A 48 -6.39 -1.12 -8.39
N VAL A 49 -6.49 -1.27 -7.07
CA VAL A 49 -7.14 -0.33 -6.16
C VAL A 49 -6.12 0.11 -5.11
N ARG A 50 -5.89 1.42 -5.02
CA ARG A 50 -5.13 2.09 -3.97
C ARG A 50 -6.10 2.51 -2.87
N LEU A 51 -5.81 2.16 -1.65
CA LEU A 51 -6.63 2.50 -0.50
C LEU A 51 -6.61 4.02 -0.27
N LEU A 52 -7.77 4.67 -0.40
CA LEU A 52 -7.91 6.12 -0.33
C LEU A 52 -7.65 6.66 1.08
N GLY A 53 -6.94 7.78 1.16
CA GLY A 53 -6.73 8.54 2.39
C GLY A 53 -5.67 7.99 3.33
N ILE A 54 -4.95 6.92 2.93
CA ILE A 54 -3.87 6.34 3.71
C ILE A 54 -2.62 6.12 2.87
N ASP A 55 -1.48 5.94 3.54
CA ASP A 55 -0.20 5.62 2.95
C ASP A 55 0.54 4.61 3.85
N ALA A 56 0.84 3.44 3.30
CA ALA A 56 1.60 2.40 3.99
C ALA A 56 3.07 2.42 3.56
N PRO A 57 3.99 1.96 4.43
CA PRO A 57 5.37 1.79 4.05
C PRO A 57 5.51 0.78 2.91
N GLU A 58 6.36 1.10 1.92
CA GLU A 58 6.57 0.30 0.72
C GLU A 58 7.27 -1.04 1.03
N VAL A 59 6.82 -2.10 0.34
CA VAL A 59 7.54 -3.37 0.30
C VAL A 59 8.51 -3.33 -0.88
N GLY A 60 9.82 -3.27 -0.59
CA GLY A 60 10.84 -3.24 -1.64
C GLY A 60 10.84 -4.51 -2.50
N HIS A 61 11.19 -4.34 -3.78
CA HIS A 61 11.36 -5.44 -4.72
C HIS A 61 12.83 -5.88 -4.70
N GLY A 62 13.18 -6.78 -3.79
CA GLY A 62 14.53 -7.32 -3.66
C GLY A 62 14.99 -7.51 -2.22
N VAL A 63 16.22 -7.97 -2.05
CA VAL A 63 16.80 -8.21 -0.72
C VAL A 63 17.09 -6.85 -0.08
N ASP A 64 16.52 -6.60 1.10
CA ASP A 64 16.75 -5.44 1.98
C ASP A 64 16.21 -4.06 1.56
N THR A 65 15.25 -3.97 0.66
CA THR A 65 14.71 -2.67 0.25
C THR A 65 13.34 -2.32 0.85
N SER A 66 12.74 -3.19 1.66
CA SER A 66 11.47 -2.89 2.33
C SER A 66 11.64 -1.80 3.38
N ALA A 67 10.75 -0.80 3.37
CA ALA A 67 10.67 0.14 4.46
C ALA A 67 10.28 -0.58 5.77
N PRO A 68 10.70 -0.08 6.94
CA PRO A 68 10.22 -0.62 8.20
C PRO A 68 8.70 -0.69 8.23
N PHE A 69 8.13 -1.80 8.68
CA PHE A 69 6.69 -2.11 8.71
C PHE A 69 6.02 -2.34 7.35
N GLY A 70 6.71 -2.28 6.21
CA GLY A 70 6.09 -2.53 4.90
C GLY A 70 5.57 -3.96 4.75
N ARG A 71 6.35 -4.96 5.19
CA ARG A 71 5.91 -6.36 5.19
C ARG A 71 4.72 -6.60 6.10
N GLU A 72 4.76 -6.05 7.30
CA GLU A 72 3.69 -6.18 8.30
C GLU A 72 2.39 -5.54 7.77
N ALA A 73 2.48 -4.38 7.12
CA ALA A 73 1.34 -3.73 6.49
C ALA A 73 0.71 -4.60 5.40
N ARG A 74 1.53 -5.16 4.51
CA ARG A 74 1.06 -6.06 3.45
C ARG A 74 0.47 -7.36 4.02
N GLU A 75 1.10 -7.95 5.03
CA GLU A 75 0.60 -9.15 5.69
C GLU A 75 -0.75 -8.87 6.36
N ARG A 76 -0.87 -7.75 7.06
CA ARG A 76 -2.11 -7.35 7.70
C ARG A 76 -3.23 -7.12 6.69
N LEU A 77 -2.95 -6.41 5.61
CA LEU A 77 -3.91 -6.23 4.52
C LEU A 77 -4.31 -7.57 3.90
N THR A 78 -3.36 -8.48 3.72
CA THR A 78 -3.61 -9.85 3.25
C THR A 78 -4.60 -10.60 4.16
N GLN A 79 -4.41 -10.56 5.47
CA GLN A 79 -5.30 -11.18 6.45
C GLN A 79 -6.72 -10.61 6.38
N LEU A 80 -6.84 -9.31 6.13
CA LEU A 80 -8.12 -8.62 6.10
C LEU A 80 -8.93 -8.93 4.83
N VAL A 81 -8.28 -9.01 3.66
CA VAL A 81 -9.02 -8.95 2.39
C VAL A 81 -8.68 -10.04 1.37
N LEU A 82 -7.56 -10.78 1.49
CA LEU A 82 -7.18 -11.73 0.44
C LEU A 82 -8.24 -12.83 0.26
N HIS A 83 -8.67 -13.03 -0.99
CA HIS A 83 -9.72 -13.95 -1.39
C HIS A 83 -11.08 -13.73 -0.71
N ARG A 84 -11.32 -12.50 -0.24
CA ARG A 84 -12.61 -12.09 0.34
C ARG A 84 -13.37 -11.17 -0.61
N TRP A 85 -14.67 -11.17 -0.46
CA TRP A 85 -15.54 -10.19 -1.10
C TRP A 85 -15.49 -8.90 -0.30
N VAL A 86 -15.30 -7.78 -1.00
CA VAL A 86 -15.26 -6.44 -0.40
C VAL A 86 -16.16 -5.51 -1.18
N ARG A 87 -16.53 -4.40 -0.58
CA ARG A 87 -17.18 -3.26 -1.25
C ARG A 87 -16.19 -2.11 -1.34
N LEU A 88 -16.19 -1.45 -2.49
CA LEU A 88 -15.36 -0.27 -2.73
C LEU A 88 -16.24 0.96 -2.64
N GLU A 89 -15.86 1.93 -1.83
CA GLU A 89 -16.47 3.25 -1.80
C GLU A 89 -15.50 4.25 -2.45
N GLN A 90 -15.92 4.83 -3.57
CA GLN A 90 -15.14 5.81 -4.32
C GLN A 90 -15.62 7.22 -4.01
N GLU A 91 -14.68 8.14 -3.86
CA GLU A 91 -14.91 9.55 -3.60
C GLU A 91 -13.89 10.38 -4.38
N GLY A 92 -14.33 11.51 -4.94
CA GLY A 92 -13.45 12.41 -5.69
C GLY A 92 -12.93 11.82 -7.00
N ALA A 93 -11.63 11.92 -7.25
CA ALA A 93 -11.00 11.39 -8.46
C ALA A 93 -11.09 9.86 -8.48
N ALA A 94 -11.64 9.29 -9.56
CA ALA A 94 -11.81 7.84 -9.68
C ALA A 94 -10.47 7.08 -9.78
N ARG A 95 -9.40 7.73 -10.26
CA ARG A 95 -8.07 7.14 -10.47
C ARG A 95 -6.95 8.12 -10.12
N ASP A 96 -5.83 7.56 -9.71
CA ASP A 96 -4.59 8.31 -9.55
C ASP A 96 -3.78 8.42 -10.86
N VAL A 97 -2.62 9.07 -10.78
CA VAL A 97 -1.71 9.27 -11.93
C VAL A 97 -1.12 7.97 -12.47
N TYR A 98 -1.19 6.88 -11.73
CA TYR A 98 -0.78 5.53 -12.13
C TYR A 98 -1.93 4.67 -12.62
N SER A 99 -3.10 5.28 -12.88
CA SER A 99 -4.33 4.62 -13.32
C SER A 99 -4.91 3.61 -12.31
N ARG A 100 -4.50 3.66 -11.02
CA ARG A 100 -5.11 2.85 -9.96
C ARG A 100 -6.42 3.49 -9.52
N HIS A 101 -7.45 2.67 -9.26
CA HIS A 101 -8.67 3.18 -8.65
C HIS A 101 -8.40 3.61 -7.20
N LEU A 102 -8.96 4.74 -6.81
CA LEU A 102 -8.92 5.23 -5.43
C LEU A 102 -10.23 4.86 -4.74
N ALA A 103 -10.16 4.10 -3.63
CA ALA A 103 -11.35 3.70 -2.90
C ALA A 103 -11.08 3.42 -1.43
N TYR A 104 -12.10 3.60 -0.62
CA TYR A 104 -12.19 2.95 0.68
C TYR A 104 -12.61 1.49 0.47
N VAL A 105 -12.09 0.60 1.29
CA VAL A 105 -12.35 -0.84 1.23
C VAL A 105 -13.10 -1.26 2.48
N LEU A 106 -14.26 -1.88 2.30
CA LEU A 106 -15.06 -2.44 3.38
C LEU A 106 -15.26 -3.93 3.13
N THR A 107 -15.02 -4.74 4.15
CA THR A 107 -15.35 -6.16 4.12
C THR A 107 -16.86 -6.38 4.21
N GLU A 108 -17.34 -7.59 3.92
CA GLU A 108 -18.79 -7.89 4.01
C GLU A 108 -19.31 -7.81 5.44
N ASP A 109 -18.50 -8.12 6.43
CA ASP A 109 -18.78 -7.97 7.86
C ASP A 109 -18.64 -6.51 8.38
N GLY A 110 -18.39 -5.56 7.46
CA GLY A 110 -18.41 -4.13 7.76
C GLY A 110 -17.11 -3.55 8.31
N VAL A 111 -15.98 -4.30 8.26
CA VAL A 111 -14.69 -3.76 8.68
C VAL A 111 -14.22 -2.70 7.67
N PHE A 112 -13.96 -1.50 8.13
CA PHE A 112 -13.30 -0.46 7.33
C PHE A 112 -11.79 -0.69 7.31
N VAL A 113 -11.31 -1.30 6.23
CA VAL A 113 -9.93 -1.81 6.08
C VAL A 113 -8.89 -0.71 6.19
N ASN A 114 -9.14 0.45 5.56
CA ASN A 114 -8.24 1.61 5.62
C ASN A 114 -7.99 2.04 7.09
N ALA A 115 -9.05 2.19 7.87
CA ALA A 115 -8.93 2.58 9.28
C ALA A 115 -8.31 1.46 10.14
N ALA A 116 -8.53 0.20 9.81
CA ALA A 116 -7.91 -0.92 10.52
C ALA A 116 -6.38 -0.89 10.40
N LEU A 117 -5.84 -0.68 9.19
CA LEU A 117 -4.40 -0.53 8.95
C LEU A 117 -3.80 0.66 9.71
N VAL A 118 -4.49 1.80 9.69
CA VAL A 118 -4.05 3.01 10.41
C VAL A 118 -4.07 2.77 11.93
N ARG A 119 -5.12 2.15 12.46
CA ARG A 119 -5.25 1.83 13.89
C ARG A 119 -4.19 0.86 14.38
N ASP A 120 -3.76 -0.05 13.51
CA ASP A 120 -2.66 -1.00 13.80
C ASP A 120 -1.28 -0.33 13.68
N GLY A 121 -1.21 0.95 13.25
CA GLY A 121 0.02 1.71 13.05
C GLY A 121 0.82 1.23 11.83
N LEU A 122 0.15 0.63 10.85
CA LEU A 122 0.74 0.06 9.64
C LEU A 122 0.51 0.93 8.39
N ALA A 123 -0.23 2.02 8.55
CA ALA A 123 -0.40 3.08 7.56
C ALA A 123 -0.56 4.42 8.28
N ARG A 124 -0.27 5.51 7.57
CA ARG A 124 -0.50 6.90 8.00
C ARG A 124 -1.68 7.48 7.26
N VAL A 125 -2.31 8.46 7.85
CA VAL A 125 -3.31 9.28 7.14
C VAL A 125 -2.60 10.12 6.09
N SER A 126 -3.06 10.04 4.84
CA SER A 126 -2.52 10.77 3.69
C SER A 126 -3.66 11.26 2.81
N ALA A 127 -4.24 12.40 3.18
CA ALA A 127 -5.31 13.05 2.43
C ALA A 127 -4.83 14.39 1.89
N ARG A 128 -4.94 14.58 0.58
CA ARG A 128 -4.61 15.87 -0.09
C ARG A 128 -5.81 16.78 -0.21
N GLU A 129 -7.01 16.23 -0.10
CA GLU A 129 -8.30 16.91 -0.21
C GLU A 129 -9.20 16.50 0.98
N PRO A 130 -10.22 17.30 1.30
CA PRO A 130 -11.21 16.88 2.30
C PRO A 130 -11.90 15.59 1.85
N LEU A 131 -11.86 14.56 2.70
CA LEU A 131 -12.47 13.26 2.47
C LEU A 131 -13.57 13.00 3.49
N THR A 132 -14.67 12.34 3.08
CA THR A 132 -15.81 12.06 3.96
C THR A 132 -15.44 11.21 5.17
N ARG A 133 -14.45 10.29 5.03
CA ARG A 133 -14.00 9.43 6.14
C ARG A 133 -12.70 9.92 6.81
N LEU A 134 -12.27 11.14 6.53
CA LEU A 134 -11.02 11.67 7.08
C LEU A 134 -10.98 11.68 8.61
N GLN A 135 -12.08 12.09 9.26
CA GLN A 135 -12.15 12.09 10.72
C GLN A 135 -12.00 10.68 11.31
N GLU A 136 -12.57 9.66 10.66
CA GLU A 136 -12.46 8.27 11.12
C GLU A 136 -11.01 7.77 11.01
N LEU A 137 -10.34 8.10 9.91
CA LEU A 137 -8.92 7.80 9.72
C LEU A 137 -8.02 8.51 10.75
N GLN A 138 -8.26 9.80 10.99
CA GLN A 138 -7.50 10.58 11.98
C GLN A 138 -7.68 10.06 13.41
N ARG A 139 -8.89 9.62 13.78
CA ARG A 139 -9.12 8.98 15.08
C ARG A 139 -8.34 7.67 15.19
N ALA A 140 -8.35 6.85 14.14
CA ALA A 140 -7.60 5.61 14.11
C ALA A 140 -6.08 5.86 14.25
N GLU A 141 -5.56 6.93 13.62
CA GLU A 141 -4.15 7.32 13.74
C GLU A 141 -3.80 7.80 15.15
N ALA A 142 -4.65 8.64 15.75
CA ALA A 142 -4.47 9.10 17.11
C ALA A 142 -4.45 7.92 18.12
N ASP A 143 -5.34 6.93 17.93
CA ASP A 143 -5.37 5.70 18.73
C ASP A 143 -4.08 4.88 18.58
N ALA A 144 -3.54 4.77 17.36
CA ALA A 144 -2.29 4.09 17.09
C ALA A 144 -1.10 4.80 17.75
N GLN A 145 -1.05 6.12 17.66
CA GLN A 145 -0.02 6.97 18.29
C GLN A 145 -0.05 6.86 19.82
N ALA A 146 -1.23 7.02 20.42
CA ALA A 146 -1.40 6.93 21.87
C ALA A 146 -0.99 5.56 22.42
N SER A 147 -1.27 4.50 21.66
CA SER A 147 -0.95 3.12 22.02
C SER A 147 0.42 2.67 21.54
N ARG A 148 1.20 3.53 20.86
CA ARG A 148 2.51 3.22 20.27
C ARG A 148 2.50 1.96 19.39
N ARG A 149 1.47 1.80 18.55
CA ARG A 149 1.34 0.65 17.65
C ARG A 149 2.14 0.84 16.38
N GLY A 150 2.67 -0.26 15.84
CA GLY A 150 3.37 -0.28 14.56
C GLY A 150 4.48 0.78 14.48
N MET A 151 4.44 1.61 13.45
CA MET A 151 5.44 2.67 13.19
C MET A 151 5.50 3.77 14.27
N TRP A 152 4.53 3.84 15.16
CA TRP A 152 4.50 4.79 16.28
C TRP A 152 5.18 4.23 17.55
N GLY A 153 5.55 2.95 17.54
CA GLY A 153 6.30 2.27 18.58
C GLY A 153 7.78 2.17 18.27
N SER A 154 8.44 1.18 18.91
CA SER A 154 9.81 0.81 18.55
C SER A 154 9.80 0.10 17.21
N ALA A 155 10.73 0.47 16.31
CA ALA A 155 10.89 -0.23 15.04
C ALA A 155 11.03 -1.74 15.26
N PRO A 156 10.46 -2.60 14.38
CA PRO A 156 10.69 -4.02 14.45
C PRO A 156 12.19 -4.28 14.45
N GLN A 157 12.70 -5.02 15.42
CA GLN A 157 14.06 -5.51 15.34
C GLN A 157 14.08 -6.58 14.25
N ILE A 158 14.41 -6.18 13.03
CA ILE A 158 14.73 -7.13 11.96
C ILE A 158 16.00 -7.83 12.44
N PRO A 159 15.97 -9.16 12.73
CA PRO A 159 17.20 -9.86 13.04
C PRO A 159 18.16 -9.60 11.88
N ALA A 160 19.34 -9.07 12.18
CA ALA A 160 20.37 -8.91 11.16
C ALA A 160 20.50 -10.26 10.44
N PRO A 161 20.50 -10.28 9.08
CA PRO A 161 20.68 -11.53 8.37
C PRO A 161 21.92 -12.18 8.92
N SER A 162 21.78 -13.39 9.47
CA SER A 162 22.90 -14.19 9.93
C SER A 162 23.69 -14.61 8.70
N TYR A 163 24.50 -13.71 8.20
CA TYR A 163 25.50 -14.01 7.22
C TYR A 163 26.51 -14.90 7.92
N THR A 164 26.25 -16.19 7.93
CA THR A 164 27.31 -17.17 8.21
C THR A 164 28.34 -16.91 7.11
N ARG A 165 29.37 -16.17 7.47
CA ARG A 165 30.58 -16.01 6.68
C ARG A 165 31.05 -17.44 6.39
N ARG A 166 30.65 -17.95 5.22
CA ARG A 166 31.15 -19.22 4.72
C ARG A 166 32.66 -19.03 4.67
N SER A 167 33.32 -19.54 5.70
CA SER A 167 34.78 -19.58 5.77
C SER A 167 35.24 -20.13 4.43
N LYS A 168 36.10 -19.36 3.76
CA LYS A 168 36.80 -19.78 2.56
C LYS A 168 37.35 -21.17 2.82
N ALA A 169 36.63 -22.21 2.37
CA ALA A 169 37.18 -23.56 2.34
C ALA A 169 38.45 -23.47 1.50
N SER A 170 39.56 -23.76 2.12
CA SER A 170 40.88 -23.88 1.56
C SER A 170 40.79 -24.69 0.28
N ARG A 171 41.15 -24.04 -0.82
CA ARG A 171 41.32 -24.67 -2.13
C ARG A 171 42.31 -25.85 -1.97
N PRO A 172 41.96 -27.09 -2.38
CA PRO A 172 42.90 -28.20 -2.32
C PRO A 172 44.08 -27.91 -3.26
N PRO A 173 45.30 -28.33 -2.93
CA PRO A 173 46.47 -28.09 -3.77
C PRO A 173 46.32 -28.82 -5.11
N THR A 174 46.42 -28.09 -6.21
CA THR A 174 46.46 -28.65 -7.56
C THR A 174 47.70 -29.48 -7.72
N SER A 175 47.54 -30.81 -7.78
CA SER A 175 48.58 -31.74 -8.19
C SER A 175 48.99 -31.45 -9.66
N ARG A 176 50.22 -31.00 -9.84
CA ARG A 176 50.89 -30.89 -11.15
C ARG A 176 51.04 -32.29 -11.73
N THR A 177 50.19 -32.66 -12.67
CA THR A 177 50.47 -33.83 -13.53
C THR A 177 51.21 -33.35 -14.75
N THR A 178 52.47 -33.73 -14.80
CA THR A 178 53.37 -33.56 -15.97
C THR A 178 52.94 -34.48 -17.11
N THR A 179 52.54 -33.89 -18.22
CA THR A 179 52.26 -34.62 -19.47
C THR A 179 53.55 -34.80 -20.27
N PRO A 180 53.93 -35.99 -20.72
CA PRO A 180 55.02 -36.15 -21.67
C PRO A 180 54.55 -35.90 -23.09
N ALA A 181 55.39 -35.15 -23.80
CA ALA A 181 55.24 -34.87 -25.22
C ALA A 181 55.25 -36.12 -26.07
N SER A 182 54.29 -36.28 -26.96
CA SER A 182 54.36 -37.23 -28.08
C SER A 182 54.22 -36.56 -29.41
N LYS A 183 55.19 -36.86 -30.23
CA LYS A 183 55.52 -36.36 -31.55
C LYS A 183 54.48 -36.69 -32.64
N ARG A 184 54.29 -35.73 -33.54
CA ARG A 184 54.28 -35.85 -34.99
C ARG A 184 53.35 -36.84 -35.69
N ARG A 185 52.46 -36.31 -36.59
CA ARG A 185 52.57 -36.58 -38.06
C ARG A 185 51.46 -35.81 -38.81
N LYS A 186 51.92 -35.01 -39.78
CA LYS A 186 51.14 -34.70 -41.01
C LYS A 186 51.26 -35.86 -42.00
N PRO A 187 50.27 -36.10 -42.85
CA PRO A 187 50.40 -35.75 -44.27
C PRO A 187 49.07 -35.25 -44.87
N ARG A 188 49.10 -34.26 -45.72
CA ARG A 188 49.28 -34.15 -47.16
C ARG A 188 48.06 -34.56 -47.99
N THR A 189 47.39 -33.53 -48.52
CA THR A 189 46.88 -33.30 -49.90
C THR A 189 46.14 -34.42 -50.66
N LYS A 190 44.97 -34.10 -51.21
CA LYS A 190 44.77 -33.80 -52.66
C LYS A 190 43.31 -33.52 -52.92
N ASN A 191 43.13 -32.43 -53.66
CA ASN A 191 42.01 -32.18 -54.55
C ASN A 191 42.01 -33.19 -55.76
N PRO A 192 41.00 -33.32 -56.59
CA PRO A 192 40.43 -32.25 -57.39
C PRO A 192 38.99 -31.86 -57.05
#